data_6d1f449a1bf30ba2aec0578411661b4b
#
_entry.id   6d1f449a1bf30ba2aec0578411661b4b
#
_cell.length_a   1.000
_cell.length_b   1.000
_cell.length_c   1.000
_cell.angle_alpha   90.00
_cell.angle_beta   90.00
_cell.angle_gamma   90.00
#
_symmetry.space_group_name_H-M   'P 1'
#
loop_
_entity.id
_entity.type
_entity.pdbx_description
1 polymer ?
#
loop_
_entity_poly.entity_id
_entity_poly.type
_entity_poly.pdbx_seq_one_letter_code
_entity_poly.pdbx_strand_id
1 'polypeptide(L)'
;DTISGSVGDISSSSTYKLIMDFINSDAQSIASFLSEPVQVEEIYVYMQTNYGTSVTPFYTTLALWVGGIVLVALMKVKVDYEDDEFKDATEHQKYIGRALLFLAMGQLQALVVVLGDLYILKIDCTHPFMLWLAAAITSFVFTLFIYTLVLTFGDLGKAIAVVMIVLQT
;
A
#
# COMPACT_ATOMS: atom_id res chain seq x y z
N ASP A 1 42.74 34.63 54.79
CA ASP A 1 43.64 34.40 53.63
C ASP A 1 43.98 32.91 53.42
N THR A 2 43.94 32.09 54.45
CA THR A 2 44.25 30.66 54.36
C THR A 2 43.17 29.80 53.62
N ILE A 3 41.92 30.20 53.69
CA ILE A 3 40.81 29.49 53.06
C ILE A 3 40.80 29.68 51.53
N SER A 4 41.08 30.91 51.04
CA SER A 4 41.17 31.19 49.61
C SER A 4 42.33 30.45 48.92
N GLY A 5 43.46 30.25 49.61
CA GLY A 5 44.59 29.46 49.12
C GLY A 5 44.27 27.99 48.99
N SER A 6 43.60 27.41 49.98
CA SER A 6 43.21 25.98 49.96
C SER A 6 42.18 25.63 48.90
N VAL A 7 41.25 26.56 48.62
CA VAL A 7 40.26 26.38 47.51
C VAL A 7 40.92 26.50 46.13
N GLY A 8 41.92 27.40 45.98
CA GLY A 8 42.72 27.50 44.78
C GLY A 8 43.53 26.25 44.46
N ASP A 9 44.16 25.66 45.52
CA ASP A 9 44.94 24.42 45.40
C ASP A 9 44.10 23.21 45.06
N ILE A 10 42.88 23.13 45.58
CA ILE A 10 41.93 22.03 45.22
C ILE A 10 41.45 22.16 43.77
N SER A 11 41.14 23.38 43.29
CA SER A 11 40.67 23.59 41.94
C SER A 11 41.78 23.40 40.89
N SER A 12 43.06 23.53 41.27
CA SER A 12 44.23 23.30 40.42
C SER A 12 44.77 21.86 40.50
N SER A 13 44.28 21.09 41.44
CA SER A 13 44.67 19.68 41.61
C SER A 13 44.31 18.87 40.33
N SER A 14 45.28 18.09 39.89
CA SER A 14 45.08 17.15 38.75
C SER A 14 43.92 16.17 39.00
N THR A 15 43.68 15.84 40.26
CA THR A 15 42.57 14.97 40.69
C THR A 15 41.21 15.65 40.51
N TYR A 16 41.11 16.95 40.83
CA TYR A 16 39.88 17.71 40.61
C TYR A 16 39.51 17.80 39.10
N LYS A 17 40.53 18.05 38.28
CA LYS A 17 40.34 18.06 36.81
C LYS A 17 39.89 16.69 36.26
N LEU A 18 40.50 15.60 36.74
CA LEU A 18 40.10 14.23 36.35
C LEU A 18 38.67 13.90 36.79
N ILE A 19 38.27 14.31 37.99
CA ILE A 19 36.89 14.12 38.47
C ILE A 19 35.89 14.93 37.64
N MET A 20 36.22 16.19 37.33
CA MET A 20 35.36 17.03 36.51
C MET A 20 35.27 16.55 35.06
N ASP A 21 36.35 16.07 34.47
CA ASP A 21 36.36 15.47 33.14
C ASP A 21 35.54 14.16 33.13
N PHE A 22 35.64 13.35 34.17
CA PHE A 22 34.82 12.13 34.30
C PHE A 22 33.32 12.47 34.46
N ILE A 23 32.97 13.41 35.33
CA ILE A 23 31.59 13.85 35.52
C ILE A 23 31.02 14.45 34.25
N ASN A 24 31.80 15.28 33.52
CA ASN A 24 31.35 15.89 32.26
C ASN A 24 31.24 14.87 31.13
N SER A 25 32.15 13.89 31.04
CA SER A 25 32.03 12.84 30.02
C SER A 25 30.87 11.91 30.29
N ASP A 26 30.60 11.59 31.54
CA ASP A 26 29.48 10.76 31.94
C ASP A 26 28.15 11.51 31.78
N ALA A 27 28.09 12.79 32.13
CA ALA A 27 26.94 13.65 31.91
C ALA A 27 26.62 13.84 30.41
N GLN A 28 27.65 13.94 29.55
CA GLN A 28 27.49 14.05 28.11
C GLN A 28 26.99 12.73 27.48
N SER A 29 27.51 11.60 27.95
CA SER A 29 27.06 10.27 27.57
C SER A 29 25.60 10.01 28.00
N ILE A 30 25.26 10.41 29.24
CA ILE A 30 23.87 10.32 29.73
C ILE A 30 22.94 11.27 28.94
N ALA A 31 23.38 12.50 28.65
CA ALA A 31 22.58 13.46 27.86
C ALA A 31 22.35 12.96 26.43
N SER A 32 23.37 12.36 25.80
CA SER A 32 23.20 11.78 24.45
C SER A 32 22.28 10.56 24.47
N PHE A 33 22.38 9.70 25.50
CA PHE A 33 21.48 8.56 25.68
C PHE A 33 20.04 8.98 25.96
N LEU A 34 19.83 10.07 26.71
CA LEU A 34 18.48 10.59 26.98
C LEU A 34 17.87 11.34 25.80
N SER A 35 18.69 11.96 24.96
CA SER A 35 18.22 12.64 23.75
C SER A 35 17.91 11.68 22.60
N GLU A 36 18.65 10.56 22.49
CA GLU A 36 18.42 9.49 21.51
C GLU A 36 18.50 8.11 22.19
N PRO A 37 17.47 7.74 22.98
CA PRO A 37 17.48 6.48 23.75
C PRO A 37 17.44 5.23 22.88
N VAL A 38 17.09 5.37 21.61
CA VAL A 38 17.05 4.30 20.62
C VAL A 38 17.67 4.81 19.32
N GLN A 39 18.82 4.27 18.95
CA GLN A 39 19.36 4.44 17.61
C GLN A 39 18.64 3.46 16.70
N VAL A 40 17.71 3.99 15.88
CA VAL A 40 17.05 3.21 14.85
C VAL A 40 17.98 3.17 13.64
N GLU A 41 18.66 2.05 13.43
CA GLU A 41 19.38 1.79 12.20
C GLU A 41 18.38 1.31 11.14
N GLU A 42 17.96 2.22 10.28
CA GLU A 42 17.09 1.88 9.15
C GLU A 42 17.90 1.19 8.06
N ILE A 43 17.81 -0.13 8.00
CA ILE A 43 18.41 -0.93 6.92
C ILE A 43 17.38 -1.03 5.79
N TYR A 44 17.51 -0.17 4.79
CA TYR A 44 16.69 -0.24 3.59
C TYR A 44 17.14 -1.41 2.71
N VAL A 45 16.36 -2.48 2.68
CA VAL A 45 16.58 -3.62 1.76
C VAL A 45 16.36 -3.18 0.31
N TYR A 46 15.37 -2.30 0.08
CA TYR A 46 15.12 -1.62 -1.19
C TYR A 46 14.97 -0.12 -0.93
N MET A 47 15.89 0.65 -1.47
CA MET A 47 15.82 2.10 -1.40
C MET A 47 14.64 2.59 -2.22
N GLN A 48 13.64 3.15 -1.55
CA GLN A 48 12.50 3.79 -2.22
C GLN A 48 12.68 5.30 -2.15
N THR A 49 12.64 5.95 -3.31
CA THR A 49 12.93 7.39 -3.43
C THR A 49 11.83 8.26 -2.87
N ASN A 50 10.59 7.74 -2.78
CA ASN A 50 9.48 8.48 -2.20
C ASN A 50 8.41 7.55 -1.57
N TYR A 51 7.66 8.12 -0.63
CA TYR A 51 6.56 7.42 0.05
C TYR A 51 5.48 6.92 -0.93
N GLY A 52 5.21 7.66 -2.00
CA GLY A 52 4.25 7.27 -3.03
C GLY A 52 4.56 5.92 -3.64
N THR A 53 5.83 5.68 -3.98
CA THR A 53 6.30 4.38 -4.51
C THR A 53 6.06 3.22 -3.53
N SER A 54 6.26 3.47 -2.22
CA SER A 54 6.02 2.45 -1.17
C SER A 54 4.58 1.98 -1.09
N VAL A 55 3.63 2.91 -1.18
CA VAL A 55 2.21 2.62 -0.96
C VAL A 55 1.44 2.28 -2.22
N THR A 56 2.01 2.54 -3.40
CA THR A 56 1.39 2.28 -4.71
C THR A 56 0.86 0.85 -4.85
N PRO A 57 1.60 -0.23 -4.53
CA PRO A 57 1.08 -1.59 -4.71
C PRO A 57 -0.22 -1.84 -3.96
N PHE A 58 -0.35 -1.26 -2.76
CA PHE A 58 -1.57 -1.36 -1.96
C PHE A 58 -2.72 -0.59 -2.61
N TYR A 59 -2.52 0.68 -2.94
CA TYR A 59 -3.59 1.51 -3.52
C TYR A 59 -3.99 1.09 -4.93
N THR A 60 -3.05 0.63 -5.74
CA THR A 60 -3.34 0.08 -7.06
C THR A 60 -4.21 -1.18 -6.96
N THR A 61 -3.88 -2.09 -6.06
CA THR A 61 -4.69 -3.30 -5.82
C THR A 61 -6.09 -2.95 -5.30
N LEU A 62 -6.17 -1.99 -4.36
CA LEU A 62 -7.43 -1.47 -3.85
C LEU A 62 -8.29 -0.86 -4.95
N ALA A 63 -7.69 -0.03 -5.80
CA ALA A 63 -8.39 0.63 -6.93
C ALA A 63 -8.96 -0.38 -7.92
N LEU A 64 -8.22 -1.45 -8.23
CA LEU A 64 -8.67 -2.51 -9.12
C LEU A 64 -9.86 -3.29 -8.54
N TRP A 65 -9.85 -3.56 -7.23
CA TRP A 65 -10.97 -4.21 -6.55
C TRP A 65 -12.22 -3.34 -6.53
N VAL A 66 -12.09 -2.09 -6.06
CA VAL A 66 -13.20 -1.12 -6.01
C VAL A 66 -13.78 -0.90 -7.40
N GLY A 67 -12.93 -0.78 -8.41
CA GLY A 67 -13.38 -0.65 -9.79
C GLY A 67 -14.15 -1.86 -10.30
N GLY A 68 -13.78 -3.08 -9.91
CA GLY A 68 -14.55 -4.29 -10.17
C GLY A 68 -15.95 -4.23 -9.55
N ILE A 69 -16.08 -3.73 -8.32
CA ILE A 69 -17.38 -3.51 -7.66
C ILE A 69 -18.21 -2.46 -8.42
N VAL A 70 -17.58 -1.36 -8.84
CA VAL A 70 -18.25 -0.30 -9.63
C VAL A 70 -18.75 -0.85 -10.96
N LEU A 71 -17.97 -1.68 -11.66
CA LEU A 71 -18.38 -2.30 -12.90
C LEU A 71 -19.67 -3.12 -12.73
N VAL A 72 -19.74 -3.99 -11.72
CA VAL A 72 -20.96 -4.80 -11.48
C VAL A 72 -22.11 -4.00 -10.90
N ALA A 73 -21.87 -2.81 -10.35
CA ALA A 73 -22.91 -1.90 -9.92
C ALA A 73 -23.55 -1.12 -11.07
N LEU A 74 -22.73 -0.70 -12.04
CA LEU A 74 -23.17 0.11 -13.20
C LEU A 74 -23.71 -0.74 -14.34
N MET A 75 -23.16 -1.93 -14.57
CA MET A 75 -23.53 -2.80 -15.67
C MET A 75 -24.48 -3.91 -15.23
N LYS A 76 -25.48 -4.21 -16.02
CA LYS A 76 -26.37 -5.36 -15.78
C LYS A 76 -25.57 -6.67 -15.87
N VAL A 77 -25.49 -7.40 -14.78
CA VAL A 77 -24.80 -8.72 -14.72
C VAL A 77 -25.68 -9.79 -15.36
N LYS A 78 -27.00 -9.76 -15.11
CA LYS A 78 -27.96 -10.67 -15.71
C LYS A 78 -28.47 -10.11 -17.05
N VAL A 79 -28.62 -10.98 -18.04
CA VAL A 79 -29.24 -10.64 -19.32
C VAL A 79 -30.74 -10.97 -19.24
N ASP A 80 -31.61 -10.04 -19.63
CA ASP A 80 -33.03 -10.30 -19.78
C ASP A 80 -33.21 -11.06 -21.08
N TYR A 81 -33.76 -12.28 -21.02
CA TYR A 81 -33.86 -13.21 -22.16
C TYR A 81 -35.23 -13.13 -22.87
N GLU A 82 -35.87 -11.99 -22.84
CA GLU A 82 -37.14 -11.80 -23.55
C GLU A 82 -36.96 -11.67 -25.08
N ASP A 83 -35.73 -11.43 -25.55
CA ASP A 83 -35.46 -11.37 -27.00
C ASP A 83 -35.31 -12.78 -27.59
N ASP A 84 -36.09 -13.09 -28.59
CA ASP A 84 -36.13 -14.38 -29.28
C ASP A 84 -34.82 -14.86 -29.87
N GLU A 85 -33.87 -13.93 -30.07
CA GLU A 85 -32.56 -14.16 -30.67
C GLU A 85 -31.60 -14.96 -29.77
N PHE A 86 -31.83 -14.98 -28.43
CA PHE A 86 -30.94 -15.65 -27.45
C PHE A 86 -31.54 -16.90 -26.80
N LYS A 87 -32.69 -17.38 -27.29
CA LYS A 87 -33.38 -18.55 -26.74
C LYS A 87 -32.56 -19.84 -26.89
N ASP A 88 -31.78 -19.97 -27.97
CA ASP A 88 -31.00 -21.16 -28.30
C ASP A 88 -29.56 -21.16 -27.64
N ALA A 89 -29.15 -20.05 -27.00
CA ALA A 89 -27.84 -19.96 -26.40
C ALA A 89 -27.76 -20.76 -25.09
N THR A 90 -26.71 -21.59 -24.93
CA THR A 90 -26.45 -22.34 -23.68
C THR A 90 -26.08 -21.41 -22.54
N GLU A 91 -26.35 -21.80 -21.30
CA GLU A 91 -26.02 -21.00 -20.11
C GLU A 91 -24.53 -20.68 -20.04
N HIS A 92 -23.65 -21.55 -20.50
CA HIS A 92 -22.22 -21.31 -20.61
C HIS A 92 -21.87 -20.20 -21.62
N GLN A 93 -22.54 -20.17 -22.75
CA GLN A 93 -22.31 -19.13 -23.76
C GLN A 93 -22.75 -17.76 -23.25
N LYS A 94 -23.88 -17.71 -22.55
CA LYS A 94 -24.39 -16.50 -21.90
C LYS A 94 -23.44 -15.99 -20.82
N TYR A 95 -22.93 -16.90 -19.98
CA TYR A 95 -21.96 -16.56 -18.94
C TYR A 95 -20.66 -16.01 -19.53
N ILE A 96 -20.06 -16.72 -20.49
CA ILE A 96 -18.77 -16.35 -21.09
C ILE A 96 -18.90 -15.02 -21.87
N GLY A 97 -19.96 -14.87 -22.68
CA GLY A 97 -20.18 -13.67 -23.46
C GLY A 97 -20.26 -12.41 -22.59
N ARG A 98 -20.96 -12.52 -21.45
CA ARG A 98 -21.08 -11.41 -20.51
C ARG A 98 -19.79 -11.19 -19.71
N ALA A 99 -19.17 -12.28 -19.24
CA ALA A 99 -17.89 -12.23 -18.53
C ALA A 99 -16.80 -11.55 -19.37
N LEU A 100 -16.77 -11.82 -20.69
CA LEU A 100 -15.81 -11.22 -21.61
C LEU A 100 -15.91 -9.69 -21.63
N LEU A 101 -17.14 -9.15 -21.61
CA LEU A 101 -17.38 -7.71 -21.56
C LEU A 101 -16.84 -7.12 -20.25
N PHE A 102 -17.14 -7.75 -19.09
CA PHE A 102 -16.62 -7.31 -17.80
C PHE A 102 -15.10 -7.39 -17.73
N LEU A 103 -14.51 -8.46 -18.26
CA LEU A 103 -13.06 -8.63 -18.33
C LEU A 103 -12.40 -7.57 -19.22
N ALA A 104 -12.98 -7.26 -20.39
CA ALA A 104 -12.47 -6.22 -21.28
C ALA A 104 -12.49 -4.84 -20.59
N MET A 105 -13.57 -4.52 -19.89
CA MET A 105 -13.67 -3.27 -19.12
C MET A 105 -12.70 -3.25 -17.92
N GLY A 106 -12.53 -4.38 -17.23
CA GLY A 106 -11.54 -4.52 -16.15
C GLY A 106 -10.10 -4.34 -16.66
N GLN A 107 -9.75 -4.85 -17.84
CA GLN A 107 -8.44 -4.64 -18.45
C GLN A 107 -8.20 -3.18 -18.84
N LEU A 108 -9.22 -2.52 -19.40
CA LEU A 108 -9.15 -1.09 -19.70
C LEU A 108 -8.92 -0.28 -18.41
N GLN A 109 -9.63 -0.62 -17.34
CA GLN A 109 -9.44 -0.01 -16.04
C GLN A 109 -8.02 -0.22 -15.49
N ALA A 110 -7.48 -1.44 -15.56
CA ALA A 110 -6.11 -1.73 -15.14
C ALA A 110 -5.09 -0.89 -15.91
N LEU A 111 -5.29 -0.72 -17.22
CA LEU A 111 -4.44 0.12 -18.05
C LEU A 111 -4.46 1.58 -17.55
N VAL A 112 -5.65 2.13 -17.30
CA VAL A 112 -5.81 3.53 -16.84
C VAL A 112 -5.17 3.73 -15.47
N VAL A 113 -5.33 2.77 -14.53
CA VAL A 113 -4.72 2.84 -13.20
C VAL A 113 -3.20 2.85 -13.31
N VAL A 114 -2.61 1.92 -14.06
CA VAL A 114 -1.14 1.85 -14.24
C VAL A 114 -0.58 3.09 -14.93
N LEU A 115 -1.29 3.64 -15.93
CA LEU A 115 -0.90 4.90 -16.54
C LEU A 115 -0.95 6.05 -15.53
N GLY A 116 -1.95 6.08 -14.66
CA GLY A 116 -2.04 7.02 -13.54
C GLY A 116 -0.86 6.92 -12.59
N ASP A 117 -0.50 5.70 -12.19
CA ASP A 117 0.64 5.44 -11.31
C ASP A 117 1.96 5.94 -11.92
N LEU A 118 2.18 5.65 -13.23
CA LEU A 118 3.43 6.00 -13.90
C LEU A 118 3.52 7.50 -14.25
N TYR A 119 2.44 8.11 -14.78
CA TYR A 119 2.49 9.47 -15.32
C TYR A 119 2.03 10.53 -14.32
N ILE A 120 1.04 10.24 -13.48
CA ILE A 120 0.49 11.19 -12.50
C ILE A 120 1.26 11.08 -11.18
N LEU A 121 1.36 9.88 -10.62
CA LEU A 121 2.07 9.65 -9.35
C LEU A 121 3.59 9.60 -9.54
N LYS A 122 4.08 9.40 -10.77
CA LYS A 122 5.51 9.33 -11.11
C LYS A 122 6.27 8.38 -10.18
N ILE A 123 5.72 7.17 -10.01
CA ILE A 123 6.36 6.15 -9.19
C ILE A 123 7.67 5.69 -9.85
N ASP A 124 8.68 5.39 -9.01
CA ASP A 124 9.91 4.77 -9.48
C ASP A 124 9.66 3.30 -9.81
N CYS A 125 9.55 2.99 -11.08
CA CYS A 125 9.34 1.63 -11.56
C CYS A 125 10.41 1.26 -12.60
N THR A 126 11.26 0.29 -12.25
CA THR A 126 12.31 -0.21 -13.13
C THR A 126 11.75 -0.92 -14.38
N HIS A 127 10.60 -1.58 -14.22
CA HIS A 127 9.98 -2.39 -15.27
C HIS A 127 8.49 -2.09 -15.42
N PRO A 128 8.09 -0.99 -16.10
CA PRO A 128 6.69 -0.57 -16.26
C PRO A 128 5.80 -1.66 -16.88
N PHE A 129 6.33 -2.45 -17.80
CA PHE A 129 5.60 -3.56 -18.41
C PHE A 129 5.23 -4.66 -17.40
N MET A 130 6.15 -4.98 -16.48
CA MET A 130 5.87 -5.97 -15.41
C MET A 130 4.80 -5.45 -14.44
N LEU A 131 4.81 -4.16 -14.12
CA LEU A 131 3.77 -3.53 -13.31
C LEU A 131 2.40 -3.64 -14.00
N TRP A 132 2.33 -3.30 -15.29
CA TRP A 132 1.10 -3.44 -16.07
C TRP A 132 0.63 -4.89 -16.14
N LEU A 133 1.52 -5.85 -16.37
CA LEU A 133 1.18 -7.27 -16.42
C LEU A 133 0.61 -7.77 -15.09
N ALA A 134 1.25 -7.39 -13.98
CA ALA A 134 0.75 -7.73 -12.64
C ALA A 134 -0.63 -7.13 -12.37
N ALA A 135 -0.83 -5.85 -12.70
CA ALA A 135 -2.13 -5.19 -12.58
C ALA A 135 -3.20 -5.83 -13.48
N ALA A 136 -2.84 -6.23 -14.71
CA ALA A 136 -3.74 -6.88 -15.65
C ALA A 136 -4.19 -8.26 -15.13
N ILE A 137 -3.28 -9.07 -14.60
CA ILE A 137 -3.60 -10.37 -14.00
C ILE A 137 -4.49 -10.17 -12.76
N THR A 138 -4.14 -9.24 -11.89
CA THR A 138 -4.92 -8.91 -10.69
C THR A 138 -6.32 -8.46 -11.06
N SER A 139 -6.46 -7.54 -12.02
CA SER A 139 -7.75 -7.07 -12.51
C SER A 139 -8.59 -8.19 -13.12
N PHE A 140 -7.95 -9.09 -13.89
CA PHE A 140 -8.62 -10.26 -14.45
C PHE A 140 -9.25 -11.14 -13.36
N VAL A 141 -8.47 -11.49 -12.35
CA VAL A 141 -8.93 -12.34 -11.22
C VAL A 141 -10.03 -11.63 -10.44
N PHE A 142 -9.85 -10.37 -10.10
CA PHE A 142 -10.81 -9.60 -9.31
C PHE A 142 -12.14 -9.42 -10.04
N THR A 143 -12.08 -8.99 -11.30
CA THR A 143 -13.28 -8.79 -12.13
C THR A 143 -14.05 -10.09 -12.30
N LEU A 144 -13.37 -11.20 -12.60
CA LEU A 144 -14.00 -12.50 -12.75
C LEU A 144 -14.63 -12.98 -11.43
N PHE A 145 -13.91 -12.82 -10.33
CA PHE A 145 -14.39 -13.20 -9.00
C PHE A 145 -15.66 -12.40 -8.61
N ILE A 146 -15.60 -11.07 -8.71
CA ILE A 146 -16.71 -10.19 -8.34
C ILE A 146 -17.91 -10.44 -9.28
N TYR A 147 -17.66 -10.59 -10.57
CA TYR A 147 -18.71 -10.92 -11.54
C TYR A 147 -19.43 -12.22 -11.18
N THR A 148 -18.69 -13.29 -10.90
CA THR A 148 -19.25 -14.59 -10.52
C THR A 148 -20.01 -14.51 -9.21
N LEU A 149 -19.48 -13.79 -8.23
CA LEU A 149 -20.11 -13.59 -6.93
C LEU A 149 -21.46 -12.87 -7.08
N VAL A 150 -21.50 -11.82 -7.89
CA VAL A 150 -22.73 -11.05 -8.13
C VAL A 150 -23.71 -11.83 -9.02
N LEU A 151 -23.24 -12.59 -9.98
CA LEU A 151 -24.09 -13.44 -10.80
C LEU A 151 -24.81 -14.52 -9.95
N THR A 152 -24.11 -15.10 -8.98
CA THR A 152 -24.63 -16.17 -8.12
C THR A 152 -25.55 -15.63 -7.03
N PHE A 153 -25.15 -14.56 -6.33
CA PHE A 153 -25.84 -14.05 -5.14
C PHE A 153 -26.60 -12.74 -5.38
N GLY A 154 -26.52 -12.16 -6.58
CA GLY A 154 -27.17 -10.88 -6.89
C GLY A 154 -26.65 -9.74 -6.02
N ASP A 155 -27.56 -8.98 -5.40
CA ASP A 155 -27.19 -7.84 -4.55
C ASP A 155 -26.45 -8.22 -3.29
N LEU A 156 -26.68 -9.43 -2.75
CA LEU A 156 -25.88 -9.99 -1.66
C LEU A 156 -24.41 -10.16 -2.08
N GLY A 157 -24.16 -10.57 -3.32
CA GLY A 157 -22.81 -10.69 -3.86
C GLY A 157 -22.06 -9.36 -3.89
N LYS A 158 -22.74 -8.25 -4.24
CA LYS A 158 -22.15 -6.91 -4.14
C LYS A 158 -21.81 -6.53 -2.72
N ALA A 159 -22.70 -6.81 -1.76
CA ALA A 159 -22.47 -6.55 -0.33
C ALA A 159 -21.28 -7.35 0.20
N ILE A 160 -21.17 -8.63 -0.16
CA ILE A 160 -20.03 -9.49 0.23
C ILE A 160 -18.72 -8.92 -0.33
N ALA A 161 -18.70 -8.50 -1.61
CA ALA A 161 -17.50 -7.93 -2.22
C ALA A 161 -17.03 -6.64 -1.50
N VAL A 162 -17.99 -5.80 -1.05
CA VAL A 162 -17.68 -4.60 -0.25
C VAL A 162 -17.18 -4.97 1.16
N VAL A 163 -17.79 -5.95 1.82
CA VAL A 163 -17.35 -6.40 3.15
C VAL A 163 -15.94 -6.99 3.08
N MET A 164 -15.64 -7.76 2.03
CA MET A 164 -14.29 -8.35 1.85
C MET A 164 -13.21 -7.29 1.80
N ILE A 165 -13.41 -6.17 1.09
CA ILE A 165 -12.42 -5.10 1.04
C ILE A 165 -12.22 -4.43 2.40
N VAL A 166 -13.30 -4.21 3.14
CA VAL A 166 -13.24 -3.60 4.49
C VAL A 166 -12.50 -4.51 5.48
N LEU A 167 -12.63 -5.84 5.34
CA LEU A 167 -11.92 -6.77 6.21
C LEU A 167 -10.42 -6.91 5.88
N GLN A 168 -9.99 -6.49 4.68
CA GLN A 168 -8.60 -6.58 4.22
C GLN A 168 -7.82 -5.26 4.43
N THR A 169 -8.51 -4.17 4.73
CA THR A 169 -7.91 -2.84 4.96
C THR A 169 -7.68 -2.60 6.44
#